data_df1da3082b0c2ed2c6609ee483dc986e
#
_entry.id   df1da3082b0c2ed2c6609ee483dc986e
#
_cell.length_a   1.000
_cell.length_b   1.000
_cell.length_c   1.000
_cell.angle_alpha   90.00
_cell.angle_beta   90.00
_cell.angle_gamma   90.00
#
_symmetry.space_group_name_H-M   'P 1'
#
loop_
_entity.id
_entity.type
_entity.pdbx_description
1 polymer ?
#
loop_
_entity_poly.entity_id
_entity_poly.type
_entity_poly.pdbx_seq_one_letter_code
_entity_poly.pdbx_strand_id
1 'polypeptide(L)' 'MSEFRVPDAGETLGKVIEMLGDGRFKVICADGQIRVARLPGRLRRRLWLKAGDYVIVALWDFDPEKGDIVHKYD' A
#
# COMPACT_ATOMS: atom_id res chain seq x y z
N MET A 1 11.14 18.30 7.84
CA MET A 1 11.12 18.21 6.38
C MET A 1 10.38 16.95 5.96
N SER A 2 9.44 17.09 5.07
CA SER A 2 8.71 15.91 4.64
C SER A 2 9.47 15.16 3.59
N GLU A 3 9.36 13.85 3.65
CA GLU A 3 9.89 12.96 2.65
C GLU A 3 8.88 12.85 1.54
N PHE A 4 9.32 13.11 0.32
CA PHE A 4 8.45 12.95 -0.82
C PHE A 4 9.02 11.85 -1.70
N ARG A 5 8.41 10.68 -1.60
CA ARG A 5 8.84 9.51 -2.35
C ARG A 5 7.84 9.23 -3.46
N VAL A 6 8.35 8.90 -4.63
CA VAL A 6 7.50 8.48 -5.75
C VAL A 6 7.66 6.98 -5.94
N PRO A 7 6.65 6.32 -6.51
CA PRO A 7 6.76 4.88 -6.78
C PRO A 7 7.87 4.57 -7.78
N ASP A 8 8.61 3.50 -7.51
CA ASP A 8 9.63 2.97 -8.41
C ASP A 8 9.00 1.95 -9.35
N ALA A 9 9.83 1.39 -10.24
CA ALA A 9 9.38 0.31 -11.11
C ALA A 9 8.81 -0.82 -10.26
N GLY A 10 7.67 -1.37 -10.68
CA GLY A 10 7.00 -2.42 -9.93
C GLY A 10 6.18 -1.93 -8.75
N GLU A 11 6.11 -0.63 -8.54
CA GLU A 11 5.33 -0.03 -7.47
C GLU A 11 4.24 0.85 -8.03
N THR A 12 3.20 1.09 -7.25
CA THR A 12 2.13 1.99 -7.64
C THR A 12 1.65 2.79 -6.44
N LEU A 13 1.17 3.99 -6.70
CA LEU A 13 0.51 4.80 -5.69
C LEU A 13 -0.90 4.26 -5.46
N GLY A 14 -1.35 4.27 -4.22
CA GLY A 14 -2.69 3.82 -3.89
C GLY A 14 -3.26 4.55 -2.70
N LYS A 15 -4.55 4.35 -2.51
CA LYS A 15 -5.28 4.92 -1.37
C LYS A 15 -6.01 3.77 -0.67
N VAL A 16 -5.80 3.66 0.64
CA VAL A 16 -6.46 2.63 1.43
C VAL A 16 -7.96 2.94 1.49
N ILE A 17 -8.78 1.97 1.14
CA ILE A 17 -10.23 2.14 1.18
C ILE A 17 -10.90 1.25 2.21
N GLU A 18 -10.24 0.20 2.67
CA GLU A 18 -10.83 -0.70 3.65
C GLU A 18 -9.74 -1.49 4.36
N MET A 19 -9.91 -1.70 5.65
CA MET A 19 -9.03 -2.56 6.43
C MET A 19 -9.66 -3.95 6.52
N LEU A 20 -8.91 -4.97 6.09
CA LEU A 20 -9.44 -6.33 6.01
C LEU A 20 -9.04 -7.21 7.20
N GLY A 21 -8.18 -6.70 8.08
CA GLY A 21 -7.66 -7.49 9.19
C GLY A 21 -6.40 -8.25 8.82
N ASP A 22 -5.68 -8.74 9.81
CA ASP A 22 -4.43 -9.49 9.62
C ASP A 22 -3.40 -8.75 8.77
N GLY A 23 -3.37 -7.42 8.90
CA GLY A 23 -2.39 -6.63 8.18
C GLY A 23 -2.66 -6.55 6.68
N ARG A 24 -3.90 -6.81 6.24
CA ARG A 24 -4.28 -6.70 4.85
C ARG A 24 -5.23 -5.53 4.66
N PHE A 25 -5.09 -4.87 3.52
CA PHE A 25 -5.84 -3.66 3.23
C PHE A 25 -6.30 -3.68 1.79
N LYS A 26 -7.51 -3.20 1.55
CA LYS A 26 -7.98 -2.98 0.19
C LYS A 26 -7.54 -1.59 -0.23
N VAL A 27 -6.87 -1.50 -1.38
CA VAL A 27 -6.27 -0.26 -1.85
C VAL A 27 -6.69 -0.01 -3.29
N ILE A 28 -7.21 1.19 -3.55
CA ILE A 28 -7.46 1.61 -4.94
C ILE A 28 -6.18 2.23 -5.47
N CYS A 29 -5.66 1.69 -6.55
CA CYS A 29 -4.37 2.09 -7.08
C CYS A 29 -4.52 3.11 -8.20
N ALA A 30 -3.41 3.77 -8.53
CA ALA A 30 -3.42 4.85 -9.52
C ALA A 30 -3.87 4.40 -10.91
N ASP A 31 -3.72 3.11 -11.22
CA ASP A 31 -4.18 2.57 -12.50
C ASP A 31 -5.67 2.23 -12.49
N GLY A 32 -6.38 2.57 -11.41
CA GLY A 32 -7.81 2.32 -11.31
C GLY A 32 -8.16 0.94 -10.77
N GLN A 33 -7.18 0.08 -10.52
CA GLN A 33 -7.42 -1.27 -10.02
C GLN A 33 -7.45 -1.29 -8.51
N ILE A 34 -8.35 -2.11 -7.97
CA ILE A 34 -8.41 -2.34 -6.52
C ILE A 34 -7.61 -3.60 -6.23
N ARG A 35 -6.67 -3.48 -5.28
CA ARG A 35 -5.79 -4.59 -4.91
C ARG A 35 -5.85 -4.83 -3.42
N VAL A 36 -5.51 -6.06 -3.03
CA VAL A 36 -5.29 -6.38 -1.62
C VAL A 36 -3.81 -6.24 -1.36
N ALA A 37 -3.45 -5.33 -0.47
CA ALA A 37 -2.07 -5.07 -0.12
C ALA A 37 -1.82 -5.49 1.32
N ARG A 38 -0.68 -6.12 1.55
CA ARG A 38 -0.29 -6.57 2.87
C ARG A 38 0.70 -5.59 3.47
N LEU A 39 0.53 -5.30 4.74
CA LEU A 39 1.52 -4.52 5.48
C LEU A 39 2.49 -5.50 6.11
N PRO A 40 3.77 -5.53 5.65
CA PRO A 40 4.74 -6.47 6.20
C PRO A 40 4.91 -6.30 7.70
N GLY A 41 5.19 -7.39 8.40
CA GLY A 41 5.27 -7.39 9.85
C GLY A 41 6.23 -6.36 10.40
N ARG A 42 7.38 -6.15 9.72
CA ARG A 42 8.37 -5.19 10.19
C ARG A 42 7.86 -3.75 10.17
N LEU A 43 6.84 -3.47 9.35
CA LEU A 43 6.29 -2.13 9.25
C LEU A 43 5.05 -1.94 10.12
N ARG A 44 4.45 -3.01 10.61
CA ARG A 44 3.20 -2.91 11.38
C ARG A 44 3.37 -2.10 12.66
N ARG A 45 4.55 -2.10 13.23
CA ARG A 45 4.81 -1.36 14.46
C ARG A 45 5.05 0.11 14.22
N ARG A 46 5.34 0.49 12.97
CA ARG A 46 5.70 1.87 12.64
C ARG A 46 4.61 2.60 11.91
N LEU A 47 3.74 1.88 11.21
CA LEU A 47 2.74 2.50 10.36
C LEU A 47 1.35 2.21 10.86
N TRP A 48 0.62 3.26 11.13
CA TRP A 48 -0.81 3.16 11.39
C TRP A 48 -1.53 3.50 10.09
N LEU A 49 -2.26 2.52 9.56
CA LEU A 49 -2.99 2.71 8.31
C LEU A 49 -4.47 2.71 8.59
N LYS A 50 -5.16 3.62 7.92
CA LYS A 50 -6.62 3.69 7.99
C LYS A 50 -7.15 4.06 6.63
N ALA A 51 -8.44 3.88 6.42
CA ALA A 51 -9.08 4.28 5.17
C ALA A 51 -8.81 5.75 4.92
N GLY A 52 -8.43 6.07 3.69
CA GLY A 52 -8.08 7.43 3.30
C GLY A 52 -6.60 7.69 3.22
N ASP A 53 -5.76 6.84 3.81
CA ASP A 53 -4.32 7.03 3.75
C ASP A 53 -3.79 6.70 2.37
N TYR A 54 -2.79 7.48 1.93
CA TYR A 54 -2.10 7.23 0.67
C TYR A 54 -0.83 6.45 0.93
N VAL A 55 -0.59 5.45 0.08
CA VAL A 55 0.50 4.51 0.27
C VAL A 55 1.16 4.20 -1.06
N ILE A 56 2.35 3.61 -0.99
CA ILE A 56 2.99 2.99 -2.15
C ILE A 56 2.89 1.49 -1.98
N VAL A 57 2.42 0.81 -3.02
CA VAL A 57 2.25 -0.64 -3.04
C VAL A 57 3.24 -1.23 -4.03
N ALA A 58 4.05 -2.18 -3.56
CA ALA A 58 4.94 -2.95 -4.41
C ALA A 58 4.16 -4.15 -4.91
N LEU A 59 3.97 -4.24 -6.21
CA LEU A 59 3.13 -5.28 -6.81
C LEU A 59 3.87 -6.62 -6.80
N TRP A 60 3.12 -7.70 -6.55
CA TRP A 60 3.72 -9.04 -6.61
C TRP A 60 3.86 -9.47 -8.06
N ASP A 61 5.03 -9.98 -8.42
CA ASP A 61 5.30 -10.38 -9.81
C ASP A 61 4.36 -11.48 -10.28
N PHE A 62 4.07 -12.44 -9.39
CA PHE A 62 3.26 -13.61 -9.76
C PHE A 62 1.77 -13.39 -9.53
N ASP A 63 1.38 -12.25 -8.95
CA ASP A 63 -0.03 -11.98 -8.67
C ASP A 63 -0.24 -10.46 -8.64
N PRO A 64 -0.47 -9.85 -9.80
CA PRO A 64 -0.56 -8.38 -9.87
C PRO A 64 -1.79 -7.81 -9.19
N GLU A 65 -2.71 -8.66 -8.72
CA GLU A 65 -3.85 -8.17 -7.93
C GLU A 65 -3.48 -7.96 -6.47
N LYS A 66 -2.24 -8.32 -6.10
CA LYS A 66 -1.77 -8.20 -4.72
C LYS A 66 -0.45 -7.46 -4.67
N GLY A 67 -0.11 -7.01 -3.47
CA GLY A 67 1.16 -6.31 -3.28
C GLY A 67 1.45 -6.12 -1.81
N ASP A 68 2.60 -5.51 -1.55
CA ASP A 68 3.02 -5.15 -0.20
C ASP A 68 3.05 -3.63 -0.08
N ILE A 69 2.56 -3.13 1.05
CA ILE A 69 2.65 -1.71 1.36
C ILE A 69 4.08 -1.45 1.82
N VAL A 70 4.76 -0.53 1.13
CA VAL A 70 6.16 -0.23 1.43
C VAL A 70 6.37 1.18 1.94
N HIS A 71 5.36 2.05 1.84
CA HIS A 71 5.50 3.43 2.28
C HIS A 71 4.11 4.02 2.52
N LYS A 72 4.01 4.91 3.50
CA LYS A 72 2.80 5.66 3.79
C LYS A 72 3.14 7.14 3.70
N TYR A 73 2.31 7.89 2.99
CA TYR A 73 2.44 9.35 2.97
C TYR A 73 1.76 9.96 4.18
N ASP A 74 2.39 10.94 4.75
CA ASP A 74 1.82 11.68 5.87
C ASP A 74 0.86 12.77 5.41
#